data_0bc778ba5345cc3aaa2eebe52430afac
#
_entry.id   0bc778ba5345cc3aaa2eebe52430afac
#
_cell.length_a   1.000
_cell.length_b   1.000
_cell.length_c   1.000
_cell.angle_alpha   90.00
_cell.angle_beta   90.00
_cell.angle_gamma   90.00
#
_symmetry.space_group_name_H-M   'P 1'
#
loop_
_entity.id
_entity.type
_entity.pdbx_description
1 polymer ?
#
loop_
_entity_poly.entity_id
_entity_poly.type
_entity_poly.pdbx_seq_one_letter_code
_entity_poly.pdbx_strand_id
1 'polypeptide(L)'
;MEIPALLVLADGSLFRGKSIGYKGVTSGEVVFNTSMTGYQEILTDPSYCRQIVTLTYPHIGNTGVNPEDVEGKQVYAAGLIIRDLPLLESSFRSKESLQEYLTRNKTVAIADIDTRRLTQILRIKGAQAGAILTGEDATEEKARELINAFGSMVGKDLAKEVSCTQPYEWTEGEWVLGQGFVTPEYQPHHVVAYDYGVKTNILRMLAARGCRLTVVPAQTPAEEVLAMNPDGIFLSNGPGDPQSCDYAITAVQKLLDSKKPLFGICLGHQLLGLALGGKTRKMPFGHHGANHPVQDLLTGKVMITSQNHGFEVDAETLPDTVTITHRSLFDGSLQGIELKGQPVFSFQGHPEASPGPHDVAYLFDKFVNSMQKTA
;
A
#
# COMPACT_ATOMS: atom_id res chain seq x y z
N MET A 1 -19.93 13.41 -25.93
CA MET A 1 -19.15 12.55 -26.85
C MET A 1 -18.16 11.76 -25.99
N GLU A 2 -18.08 10.45 -26.22
CA GLU A 2 -17.11 9.61 -25.53
C GLU A 2 -15.69 9.98 -25.98
N ILE A 3 -14.78 10.14 -25.04
CA ILE A 3 -13.39 10.46 -25.33
C ILE A 3 -12.62 9.13 -25.51
N PRO A 4 -11.98 8.88 -26.66
CA PRO A 4 -11.20 7.65 -26.85
C PRO A 4 -9.99 7.64 -25.90
N ALA A 5 -9.59 6.44 -25.50
CA ALA A 5 -8.40 6.22 -24.69
C ALA A 5 -7.59 5.04 -25.22
N LEU A 6 -6.27 5.12 -25.04
CA LEU A 6 -5.31 4.11 -25.45
C LEU A 6 -4.42 3.74 -24.26
N LEU A 7 -4.34 2.44 -23.95
CA LEU A 7 -3.35 1.87 -23.07
C LEU A 7 -2.29 1.14 -23.89
N VAL A 8 -1.03 1.45 -23.65
CA VAL A 8 0.13 0.76 -24.24
C VAL A 8 0.99 0.19 -23.13
N LEU A 9 1.46 -1.03 -23.29
CA LEU A 9 2.42 -1.66 -22.36
C LEU A 9 3.83 -1.70 -22.98
N ALA A 10 4.85 -1.86 -22.15
CA ALA A 10 6.25 -1.94 -22.58
C ALA A 10 6.52 -3.10 -23.56
N ASP A 11 5.77 -4.21 -23.46
CA ASP A 11 5.87 -5.35 -24.38
C ASP A 11 5.22 -5.09 -25.76
N GLY A 12 4.65 -3.90 -25.98
CA GLY A 12 3.94 -3.51 -27.22
C GLY A 12 2.46 -3.87 -27.24
N SER A 13 1.91 -4.48 -26.18
CA SER A 13 0.47 -4.78 -26.10
C SER A 13 -0.35 -3.48 -26.07
N LEU A 14 -1.45 -3.46 -26.84
CA LEU A 14 -2.34 -2.31 -27.02
C LEU A 14 -3.76 -2.66 -26.59
N PHE A 15 -4.41 -1.70 -25.94
CA PHE A 15 -5.82 -1.74 -25.58
C PHE A 15 -6.47 -0.40 -25.89
N ARG A 16 -7.55 -0.43 -26.67
CA ARG A 16 -8.36 0.76 -27.01
C ARG A 16 -9.65 0.70 -26.23
N GLY A 17 -10.00 1.81 -25.60
CA GLY A 17 -11.18 1.93 -24.76
C GLY A 17 -11.65 3.39 -24.67
N LYS A 18 -12.31 3.72 -23.56
CA LYS A 18 -12.88 5.04 -23.28
C LYS A 18 -12.21 5.68 -22.07
N SER A 19 -12.01 6.99 -22.14
CA SER A 19 -11.63 7.79 -20.96
C SER A 19 -12.82 7.92 -20.01
N ILE A 20 -12.56 7.61 -18.74
CA ILE A 20 -13.55 7.75 -17.67
C ILE A 20 -13.05 8.69 -16.55
N GLY A 21 -11.96 9.40 -16.76
CA GLY A 21 -11.38 10.32 -15.80
C GLY A 21 -10.90 11.61 -16.46
N TYR A 22 -9.80 12.14 -15.92
CA TYR A 22 -9.20 13.36 -16.43
C TYR A 22 -8.62 13.17 -17.84
N LYS A 23 -8.87 14.16 -18.74
CA LYS A 23 -8.29 14.15 -20.09
C LYS A 23 -6.82 14.49 -20.01
N GLY A 24 -5.96 13.55 -20.40
CA GLY A 24 -4.51 13.73 -20.34
C GLY A 24 -3.75 12.44 -20.61
N VAL A 25 -2.53 12.41 -20.09
CA VAL A 25 -1.63 11.25 -20.20
C VAL A 25 -1.07 10.90 -18.85
N THR A 26 -0.80 9.60 -18.65
CA THR A 26 -0.11 9.11 -17.46
C THR A 26 0.77 7.92 -17.81
N SER A 27 1.83 7.69 -17.04
CA SER A 27 2.67 6.50 -17.14
C SER A 27 3.03 5.96 -15.76
N GLY A 28 3.24 4.65 -15.68
CA GLY A 28 3.56 3.98 -14.42
C GLY A 28 3.77 2.49 -14.63
N GLU A 29 4.10 1.78 -13.55
CA GLU A 29 4.07 0.32 -13.57
C GLU A 29 2.62 -0.15 -13.55
N VAL A 30 2.23 -0.93 -14.55
CA VAL A 30 0.88 -1.50 -14.63
C VAL A 30 0.83 -2.75 -13.77
N VAL A 31 -0.06 -2.73 -12.78
CA VAL A 31 -0.33 -3.84 -11.86
C VAL A 31 -1.80 -4.22 -11.91
N PHE A 32 -2.16 -5.41 -11.45
CA PHE A 32 -3.56 -5.81 -11.29
C PHE A 32 -3.88 -6.07 -9.82
N ASN A 33 -5.08 -5.71 -9.40
CA ASN A 33 -5.60 -5.96 -8.06
C ASN A 33 -6.89 -6.77 -8.15
N THR A 34 -6.99 -7.82 -7.33
CA THR A 34 -8.10 -8.78 -7.33
C THR A 34 -9.21 -8.47 -6.33
N SER A 35 -9.13 -7.34 -5.63
CA SER A 35 -10.17 -6.90 -4.70
C SER A 35 -11.49 -6.65 -5.41
N MET A 36 -12.59 -7.08 -4.80
CA MET A 36 -13.93 -6.90 -5.35
C MET A 36 -14.56 -5.55 -4.97
N THR A 37 -14.02 -4.89 -3.94
CA THR A 37 -14.48 -3.62 -3.37
C THR A 37 -13.28 -2.77 -2.98
N GLY A 38 -13.53 -1.52 -2.53
CA GLY A 38 -12.48 -0.67 -1.98
C GLY A 38 -11.63 0.03 -3.03
N TYR A 39 -12.19 0.32 -4.19
CA TYR A 39 -11.46 1.00 -5.26
C TYR A 39 -11.05 2.44 -4.88
N GLN A 40 -11.79 3.12 -3.99
CA GLN A 40 -11.44 4.45 -3.51
C GLN A 40 -10.24 4.40 -2.55
N GLU A 41 -10.23 3.43 -1.64
CA GLU A 41 -9.10 3.15 -0.74
C GLU A 41 -7.85 2.77 -1.54
N ILE A 42 -7.98 1.92 -2.56
CA ILE A 42 -6.88 1.55 -3.46
C ILE A 42 -6.32 2.78 -4.18
N LEU A 43 -7.17 3.65 -4.72
CA LEU A 43 -6.73 4.86 -5.42
C LEU A 43 -5.99 5.84 -4.51
N THR A 44 -6.38 5.90 -3.24
CA THR A 44 -5.83 6.84 -2.24
C THR A 44 -4.72 6.25 -1.36
N ASP A 45 -4.40 4.96 -1.50
CA ASP A 45 -3.26 4.32 -0.82
C ASP A 45 -1.93 4.83 -1.42
N PRO A 46 -1.08 5.49 -0.61
CA PRO A 46 0.22 5.99 -1.07
C PRO A 46 1.13 4.91 -1.67
N SER A 47 0.96 3.64 -1.29
CA SER A 47 1.73 2.52 -1.83
C SER A 47 1.54 2.31 -3.33
N TYR A 48 0.47 2.83 -3.94
CA TYR A 48 0.27 2.82 -5.39
C TYR A 48 0.90 4.01 -6.13
N CYS A 49 1.71 4.83 -5.46
CA CYS A 49 2.42 5.92 -6.11
C CYS A 49 3.21 5.41 -7.33
N ARG A 50 2.98 6.06 -8.49
CA ARG A 50 3.55 5.69 -9.80
C ARG A 50 3.13 4.31 -10.34
N GLN A 51 2.06 3.72 -9.81
CA GLN A 51 1.45 2.51 -10.39
C GLN A 51 0.12 2.84 -11.06
N ILE A 52 -0.13 2.23 -12.21
CA ILE A 52 -1.43 2.22 -12.91
C ILE A 52 -2.14 0.94 -12.50
N VAL A 53 -3.25 1.08 -11.78
CA VAL A 53 -3.94 -0.06 -11.17
C VAL A 53 -5.03 -0.60 -12.09
N THR A 54 -4.93 -1.88 -12.44
CA THR A 54 -6.00 -2.63 -13.11
C THR A 54 -6.86 -3.35 -12.08
N LEU A 55 -8.13 -3.00 -11.98
CA LEU A 55 -9.07 -3.73 -11.13
C LEU A 55 -9.69 -4.88 -11.94
N THR A 56 -9.54 -6.11 -11.43
CA THR A 56 -10.02 -7.31 -12.13
C THR A 56 -11.52 -7.54 -11.98
N TYR A 57 -12.13 -6.98 -10.93
CA TYR A 57 -13.58 -7.01 -10.75
C TYR A 57 -14.26 -6.15 -11.81
N PRO A 58 -15.32 -6.67 -12.49
CA PRO A 58 -15.89 -5.99 -13.66
C PRO A 58 -16.68 -4.70 -13.33
N HIS A 59 -17.32 -4.60 -12.19
CA HIS A 59 -18.21 -3.51 -11.82
C HIS A 59 -17.56 -2.55 -10.83
N ILE A 60 -16.71 -1.65 -11.32
CA ILE A 60 -15.99 -0.66 -10.50
C ILE A 60 -16.65 0.71 -10.61
N GLY A 61 -16.93 1.34 -9.47
CA GLY A 61 -17.67 2.61 -9.38
C GLY A 61 -19.15 2.42 -8.99
N ASN A 62 -19.60 1.18 -8.83
CA ASN A 62 -20.99 0.83 -8.55
C ASN A 62 -21.53 1.35 -7.19
N THR A 63 -20.65 1.66 -6.25
CA THR A 63 -21.02 2.20 -4.92
C THR A 63 -20.74 3.69 -4.79
N GLY A 64 -20.30 4.36 -5.87
CA GLY A 64 -19.87 5.75 -5.82
C GLY A 64 -18.62 5.96 -4.98
N VAL A 65 -18.36 7.17 -4.57
CA VAL A 65 -17.30 7.58 -3.67
C VAL A 65 -17.85 8.47 -2.55
N ASN A 66 -17.09 8.57 -1.45
CA ASN A 66 -17.45 9.37 -0.29
C ASN A 66 -16.19 9.91 0.42
N PRO A 67 -16.29 10.90 1.32
CA PRO A 67 -15.12 11.50 1.97
C PRO A 67 -14.47 10.63 3.05
N GLU A 68 -15.10 9.54 3.47
CA GLU A 68 -14.63 8.71 4.60
C GLU A 68 -13.74 7.55 4.14
N ASP A 69 -13.97 7.01 2.92
CA ASP A 69 -13.26 5.85 2.40
C ASP A 69 -11.95 6.27 1.68
N VAL A 70 -11.11 7.04 2.38
CA VAL A 70 -9.82 7.50 1.89
C VAL A 70 -8.68 7.03 2.80
N GLU A 71 -7.58 6.60 2.20
CA GLU A 71 -6.39 6.14 2.88
C GLU A 71 -5.21 7.14 2.82
N GLY A 72 -5.44 8.29 2.20
CA GLY A 72 -4.45 9.35 2.09
C GLY A 72 -5.06 10.68 1.64
N LYS A 73 -4.24 11.71 1.59
CA LYS A 73 -4.67 13.11 1.34
C LYS A 73 -5.11 13.36 -0.10
N GLN A 74 -4.78 12.48 -1.04
CA GLN A 74 -5.04 12.60 -2.47
C GLN A 74 -5.11 11.23 -3.13
N VAL A 75 -5.43 11.18 -4.42
CA VAL A 75 -5.23 9.98 -5.24
C VAL A 75 -3.74 9.85 -5.54
N TYR A 76 -3.15 8.72 -5.15
CA TYR A 76 -1.73 8.41 -5.36
C TYR A 76 -1.50 7.49 -6.56
N ALA A 77 -2.49 6.65 -6.90
CA ALA A 77 -2.39 5.83 -8.10
C ALA A 77 -2.17 6.71 -9.35
N ALA A 78 -1.19 6.35 -10.17
CA ALA A 78 -0.88 7.09 -11.40
C ALA A 78 -2.01 7.03 -12.43
N GLY A 79 -2.85 6.00 -12.39
CA GLY A 79 -3.99 5.84 -13.26
C GLY A 79 -4.83 4.63 -12.88
N LEU A 80 -6.02 4.53 -13.48
CA LEU A 80 -6.97 3.45 -13.25
C LEU A 80 -7.36 2.77 -14.55
N ILE A 81 -7.41 1.44 -14.51
CA ILE A 81 -7.88 0.58 -15.60
C ILE A 81 -9.01 -0.28 -15.07
N ILE A 82 -10.18 -0.20 -15.70
CA ILE A 82 -11.34 -1.02 -15.35
C ILE A 82 -11.99 -1.62 -16.61
N ARG A 83 -12.82 -2.65 -16.40
CA ARG A 83 -13.60 -3.21 -17.49
C ARG A 83 -14.80 -2.30 -17.83
N ASP A 84 -15.71 -2.13 -16.90
CA ASP A 84 -16.95 -1.40 -17.09
C ASP A 84 -17.15 -0.34 -16.03
N LEU A 85 -17.56 0.86 -16.44
CA LEU A 85 -18.07 1.89 -15.56
C LEU A 85 -19.59 1.74 -15.50
N PRO A 86 -20.21 1.55 -14.32
CA PRO A 86 -21.66 1.46 -14.18
C PRO A 86 -22.38 2.74 -14.62
N LEU A 87 -23.56 2.60 -15.18
CA LEU A 87 -24.41 3.75 -15.59
C LEU A 87 -24.92 4.55 -14.36
N LEU A 88 -25.09 3.87 -13.23
CA LEU A 88 -25.57 4.44 -11.99
C LEU A 88 -24.82 3.81 -10.82
N GLU A 89 -24.43 4.64 -9.85
CA GLU A 89 -23.99 4.19 -8.56
C GLU A 89 -25.18 3.98 -7.61
N SER A 90 -25.06 3.00 -6.70
CA SER A 90 -26.09 2.67 -5.73
C SER A 90 -25.48 2.33 -4.37
N SER A 91 -25.40 3.33 -3.50
CA SER A 91 -24.99 3.17 -2.10
C SER A 91 -25.55 4.35 -1.29
N PHE A 92 -26.01 4.07 -0.07
CA PHE A 92 -26.46 5.12 0.85
C PHE A 92 -25.32 6.07 1.27
N ARG A 93 -24.06 5.66 1.10
CA ARG A 93 -22.86 6.45 1.40
C ARG A 93 -22.34 7.23 0.19
N SER A 94 -22.84 6.96 -1.03
CA SER A 94 -22.42 7.67 -2.23
C SER A 94 -22.67 9.17 -2.13
N LYS A 95 -21.66 9.97 -2.47
CA LYS A 95 -21.72 11.43 -2.54
C LYS A 95 -21.36 11.95 -3.93
N GLU A 96 -20.64 11.17 -4.71
CA GLU A 96 -20.11 11.54 -6.01
C GLU A 96 -19.87 10.25 -6.83
N SER A 97 -19.99 10.33 -8.16
CA SER A 97 -19.63 9.22 -9.02
C SER A 97 -18.11 9.03 -9.11
N LEU A 98 -17.67 7.80 -9.42
CA LEU A 98 -16.23 7.54 -9.63
C LEU A 98 -15.67 8.42 -10.76
N GLN A 99 -16.42 8.67 -11.82
CA GLN A 99 -15.97 9.49 -12.95
C GLN A 99 -15.73 10.96 -12.55
N GLU A 100 -16.63 11.55 -11.79
CA GLU A 100 -16.48 12.90 -11.24
C GLU A 100 -15.27 12.98 -10.30
N TYR A 101 -15.14 11.99 -9.41
CA TYR A 101 -14.00 11.87 -8.49
C TYR A 101 -12.65 11.81 -9.22
N LEU A 102 -12.51 10.94 -10.23
CA LEU A 102 -11.29 10.82 -11.03
C LEU A 102 -10.97 12.13 -11.77
N THR A 103 -11.99 12.77 -12.35
CA THR A 103 -11.83 14.04 -13.07
C THR A 103 -11.38 15.17 -12.15
N ARG A 104 -12.00 15.30 -10.98
CA ARG A 104 -11.67 16.31 -9.97
C ARG A 104 -10.26 16.13 -9.42
N ASN A 105 -9.83 14.87 -9.22
CA ASN A 105 -8.49 14.54 -8.75
C ASN A 105 -7.44 14.46 -9.88
N LYS A 106 -7.79 14.84 -11.12
CA LYS A 106 -6.92 14.82 -12.29
C LYS A 106 -6.29 13.44 -12.57
N THR A 107 -7.03 12.38 -12.26
CA THR A 107 -6.59 10.99 -12.47
C THR A 107 -7.00 10.51 -13.86
N VAL A 108 -6.04 10.11 -14.67
CA VAL A 108 -6.29 9.53 -15.99
C VAL A 108 -6.76 8.09 -15.83
N ALA A 109 -7.85 7.71 -16.53
CA ALA A 109 -8.41 6.38 -16.40
C ALA A 109 -9.03 5.90 -17.71
N ILE A 110 -9.00 4.58 -17.91
CA ILE A 110 -9.53 3.90 -19.09
C ILE A 110 -10.50 2.78 -18.70
N ALA A 111 -11.61 2.69 -19.42
CA ALA A 111 -12.59 1.60 -19.33
C ALA A 111 -12.86 1.00 -20.72
N ASP A 112 -13.74 0.01 -20.76
CA ASP A 112 -14.15 -0.71 -21.98
C ASP A 112 -12.99 -1.48 -22.64
N ILE A 113 -12.08 -2.03 -21.85
CA ILE A 113 -11.00 -2.89 -22.34
C ILE A 113 -11.11 -4.31 -21.78
N ASP A 114 -10.45 -5.26 -22.42
CA ASP A 114 -10.32 -6.63 -21.93
C ASP A 114 -9.33 -6.72 -20.78
N THR A 115 -9.79 -6.43 -19.56
CA THR A 115 -8.98 -6.50 -18.33
C THR A 115 -8.55 -7.94 -18.02
N ARG A 116 -9.29 -8.97 -18.47
CA ARG A 116 -8.88 -10.37 -18.30
C ARG A 116 -7.63 -10.67 -19.13
N ARG A 117 -7.61 -10.27 -20.41
CA ARG A 117 -6.42 -10.39 -21.27
C ARG A 117 -5.24 -9.60 -20.69
N LEU A 118 -5.46 -8.38 -20.22
CA LEU A 118 -4.42 -7.57 -19.57
C LEU A 118 -3.84 -8.27 -18.34
N THR A 119 -4.69 -8.78 -17.46
CA THR A 119 -4.26 -9.52 -16.26
C THR A 119 -3.44 -10.76 -16.61
N GLN A 120 -3.83 -11.50 -17.66
CA GLN A 120 -3.06 -12.66 -18.14
C GLN A 120 -1.67 -12.25 -18.65
N ILE A 121 -1.56 -11.14 -19.38
CA ILE A 121 -0.25 -10.61 -19.85
C ILE A 121 0.63 -10.29 -18.64
N LEU A 122 0.13 -9.53 -17.65
CA LEU A 122 0.87 -9.15 -16.46
C LEU A 122 1.28 -10.36 -15.60
N ARG A 123 0.41 -11.37 -15.49
CA ARG A 123 0.72 -12.61 -14.78
C ARG A 123 1.84 -13.43 -15.46
N ILE A 124 1.87 -13.47 -16.79
CA ILE A 124 2.82 -14.30 -17.55
C ILE A 124 4.16 -13.56 -17.72
N LYS A 125 4.11 -12.26 -18.07
CA LYS A 125 5.29 -11.47 -18.43
C LYS A 125 5.81 -10.58 -17.28
N GLY A 126 5.07 -10.48 -16.20
CA GLY A 126 5.36 -9.61 -15.06
C GLY A 126 4.66 -8.25 -15.16
N ALA A 127 4.64 -7.55 -14.03
CA ALA A 127 4.27 -6.13 -13.99
C ALA A 127 5.28 -5.34 -14.83
N GLN A 128 4.79 -4.41 -15.63
CA GLN A 128 5.63 -3.68 -16.59
C GLN A 128 5.17 -2.24 -16.75
N ALA A 129 6.06 -1.41 -17.25
CA ALA A 129 5.72 -0.03 -17.56
C ALA A 129 4.60 0.04 -18.61
N GLY A 130 3.70 1.00 -18.42
CA GLY A 130 2.63 1.30 -19.36
C GLY A 130 2.26 2.77 -19.34
N ALA A 131 1.48 3.19 -20.33
CA ALA A 131 0.95 4.54 -20.43
C ALA A 131 -0.50 4.53 -20.87
N ILE A 132 -1.32 5.40 -20.26
CA ILE A 132 -2.69 5.70 -20.70
C ILE A 132 -2.69 7.09 -21.32
N LEU A 133 -3.23 7.20 -22.53
CA LEU A 133 -3.42 8.46 -23.25
C LEU A 133 -4.89 8.61 -23.63
N THR A 134 -5.42 9.83 -23.53
CA THR A 134 -6.82 10.11 -23.82
C THR A 134 -6.96 11.21 -24.85
N GLY A 135 -7.97 11.12 -25.73
CA GLY A 135 -8.28 12.08 -26.78
C GLY A 135 -7.66 11.73 -28.13
N GLU A 136 -7.78 12.67 -29.07
CA GLU A 136 -7.37 12.46 -30.47
C GLU A 136 -5.83 12.35 -30.65
N ASP A 137 -5.07 12.95 -29.73
CA ASP A 137 -3.59 12.93 -29.74
C ASP A 137 -3.00 11.67 -29.09
N ALA A 138 -3.82 10.66 -28.79
CA ALA A 138 -3.40 9.41 -28.18
C ALA A 138 -2.73 8.50 -29.22
N THR A 139 -1.39 8.62 -29.37
CA THR A 139 -0.60 7.83 -30.33
C THR A 139 0.29 6.81 -29.62
N GLU A 140 0.65 5.75 -30.33
CA GLU A 140 1.55 4.70 -29.81
C GLU A 140 2.96 5.24 -29.59
N GLU A 141 3.42 6.14 -30.45
CA GLU A 141 4.75 6.79 -30.34
C GLU A 141 4.86 7.56 -29.04
N LYS A 142 3.90 8.42 -28.74
CA LYS A 142 3.86 9.19 -27.49
C LYS A 142 3.77 8.30 -26.26
N ALA A 143 3.02 7.21 -26.36
CA ALA A 143 2.96 6.20 -25.26
C ALA A 143 4.33 5.56 -25.01
N ARG A 144 5.06 5.19 -26.07
CA ARG A 144 6.40 4.59 -25.98
C ARG A 144 7.41 5.56 -25.36
N GLU A 145 7.34 6.85 -25.68
CA GLU A 145 8.17 7.88 -25.08
C GLU A 145 7.93 7.95 -23.57
N LEU A 146 6.67 7.97 -23.13
CA LEU A 146 6.29 8.00 -21.71
C LEU A 146 6.75 6.75 -20.97
N ILE A 147 6.59 5.56 -21.58
CA ILE A 147 7.03 4.27 -21.03
C ILE A 147 8.55 4.25 -20.85
N ASN A 148 9.29 4.68 -21.85
CA ASN A 148 10.76 4.75 -21.79
C ASN A 148 11.24 5.76 -20.73
N ALA A 149 10.59 6.90 -20.60
CA ALA A 149 10.89 7.89 -19.57
C ALA A 149 10.59 7.39 -18.16
N PHE A 150 9.54 6.59 -17.97
CA PHE A 150 9.22 5.97 -16.69
C PHE A 150 10.27 4.92 -16.27
N GLY A 151 10.65 4.02 -17.17
CA GLY A 151 11.61 2.95 -16.93
C GLY A 151 11.06 1.85 -16.03
N SER A 152 11.56 1.74 -14.80
CA SER A 152 11.21 0.68 -13.83
C SER A 152 10.95 1.25 -12.43
N MET A 153 10.27 0.48 -11.59
CA MET A 153 10.14 0.76 -10.14
C MET A 153 11.44 0.47 -9.39
N VAL A 154 12.30 -0.41 -9.92
CA VAL A 154 13.59 -0.75 -9.30
C VAL A 154 14.47 0.50 -9.22
N GLY A 155 15.05 0.73 -8.05
CA GLY A 155 15.89 1.89 -7.77
C GLY A 155 15.15 3.20 -7.48
N LYS A 156 13.81 3.19 -7.41
CA LYS A 156 13.03 4.40 -7.09
C LYS A 156 12.73 4.47 -5.59
N ASP A 157 13.24 5.50 -4.94
CA ASP A 157 12.85 5.90 -3.59
C ASP A 157 11.59 6.79 -3.69
N LEU A 158 10.42 6.14 -3.55
CA LEU A 158 9.14 6.83 -3.57
C LEU A 158 8.62 7.15 -2.16
N ALA A 159 9.17 6.52 -1.12
CA ALA A 159 8.76 6.77 0.26
C ALA A 159 8.93 8.24 0.64
N LYS A 160 10.04 8.88 0.26
CA LYS A 160 10.25 10.31 0.50
C LYS A 160 9.38 11.24 -0.36
N GLU A 161 8.84 10.74 -1.50
CA GLU A 161 7.94 11.55 -2.34
C GLU A 161 6.54 11.67 -1.73
N VAL A 162 6.10 10.64 -0.99
CA VAL A 162 4.75 10.56 -0.41
C VAL A 162 4.69 10.89 1.08
N SER A 163 5.83 10.87 1.76
CA SER A 163 5.99 11.15 3.17
C SER A 163 5.53 12.56 3.55
N CYS A 164 5.11 12.75 4.79
CA CYS A 164 4.87 14.07 5.34
C CYS A 164 6.18 14.88 5.39
N THR A 165 6.05 16.21 5.30
CA THR A 165 7.21 17.12 5.33
C THR A 165 7.56 17.59 6.74
N GLN A 166 6.63 17.44 7.68
CA GLN A 166 6.81 17.82 9.09
C GLN A 166 6.08 16.81 9.99
N PRO A 167 6.55 16.60 11.22
CA PRO A 167 5.85 15.78 12.19
C PRO A 167 4.43 16.30 12.47
N TYR A 168 3.52 15.39 12.75
CA TYR A 168 2.16 15.70 13.18
C TYR A 168 1.62 14.68 14.17
N GLU A 169 0.65 15.09 15.00
CA GLU A 169 -0.03 14.22 15.95
C GLU A 169 -1.28 13.58 15.31
N TRP A 170 -1.57 12.33 15.70
CA TRP A 170 -2.78 11.62 15.28
C TRP A 170 -3.45 10.95 16.47
N THR A 171 -4.76 11.15 16.60
CA THR A 171 -5.57 10.61 17.72
C THR A 171 -6.88 9.99 17.28
N GLU A 172 -7.29 10.20 16.00
CA GLU A 172 -8.54 9.68 15.45
C GLU A 172 -8.51 8.15 15.35
N GLY A 173 -9.55 7.48 15.86
CA GLY A 173 -9.70 6.03 15.80
C GLY A 173 -10.56 5.56 14.63
N GLU A 174 -11.00 4.29 14.72
CA GLU A 174 -11.73 3.61 13.64
C GLU A 174 -13.13 4.21 13.42
N TRP A 175 -13.64 4.01 12.21
CA TRP A 175 -14.98 4.46 11.81
C TRP A 175 -16.07 3.57 12.43
N VAL A 176 -17.12 4.20 12.95
CA VAL A 176 -18.29 3.54 13.54
C VAL A 176 -19.55 3.99 12.83
N LEU A 177 -20.39 3.04 12.41
CA LEU A 177 -21.64 3.33 11.71
C LEU A 177 -22.52 4.28 12.53
N GLY A 178 -22.90 5.39 11.90
CA GLY A 178 -23.76 6.43 12.53
C GLY A 178 -22.99 7.43 13.42
N GLN A 179 -21.68 7.23 13.67
CA GLN A 179 -20.86 8.14 14.47
C GLN A 179 -19.70 8.75 13.66
N GLY A 180 -19.29 8.09 12.56
CA GLY A 180 -18.07 8.46 11.84
C GLY A 180 -16.81 7.97 12.56
N PHE A 181 -15.71 8.70 12.42
CA PHE A 181 -14.44 8.36 13.10
C PHE A 181 -14.50 8.80 14.57
N VAL A 182 -14.14 7.87 15.47
CA VAL A 182 -14.24 8.07 16.91
C VAL A 182 -12.84 8.22 17.51
N THR A 183 -12.60 9.32 18.23
CA THR A 183 -11.36 9.51 19.00
C THR A 183 -11.51 8.86 20.38
N PRO A 184 -10.66 7.88 20.76
CA PRO A 184 -10.70 7.29 22.10
C PRO A 184 -10.35 8.32 23.17
N GLU A 185 -11.08 8.27 24.31
CA GLU A 185 -10.82 9.18 25.44
C GLU A 185 -9.49 8.91 26.14
N TYR A 186 -8.98 7.66 26.08
CA TYR A 186 -7.77 7.25 26.77
C TYR A 186 -6.76 6.62 25.81
N GLN A 187 -5.61 7.28 25.67
CA GLN A 187 -4.50 6.88 24.81
C GLN A 187 -3.18 6.92 25.58
N PRO A 188 -2.92 5.92 26.45
CA PRO A 188 -1.77 5.92 27.36
C PRO A 188 -0.43 5.69 26.66
N HIS A 189 -0.43 5.02 25.50
CA HIS A 189 0.81 4.65 24.81
C HIS A 189 1.22 5.71 23.80
N HIS A 190 2.47 6.17 23.88
CA HIS A 190 3.06 7.05 22.88
C HIS A 190 3.78 6.22 21.82
N VAL A 191 3.31 6.26 20.58
CA VAL A 191 3.93 5.60 19.44
C VAL A 191 4.45 6.63 18.46
N VAL A 192 5.73 6.51 18.07
CA VAL A 192 6.28 7.29 16.96
C VAL A 192 6.22 6.43 15.71
N ALA A 193 5.50 6.92 14.68
CA ALA A 193 5.28 6.25 13.41
C ALA A 193 6.06 6.96 12.29
N TYR A 194 6.93 6.23 11.60
CA TYR A 194 7.55 6.73 10.38
C TYR A 194 6.56 6.70 9.22
N ASP A 195 6.42 7.83 8.53
CA ASP A 195 5.59 7.97 7.35
C ASP A 195 6.39 7.69 6.08
N TYR A 196 6.39 6.44 5.65
CA TYR A 196 6.91 6.05 4.33
C TYR A 196 5.83 6.09 3.24
N GLY A 197 4.65 6.57 3.56
CA GLY A 197 3.42 6.53 2.77
C GLY A 197 2.31 5.81 3.55
N VAL A 198 2.09 6.24 4.79
CA VAL A 198 1.19 5.57 5.73
C VAL A 198 -0.26 5.65 5.28
N LYS A 199 -0.93 4.51 5.25
CA LYS A 199 -2.39 4.43 5.13
C LYS A 199 -3.05 4.95 6.41
N THR A 200 -4.05 5.80 6.23
CA THR A 200 -4.75 6.44 7.37
C THR A 200 -5.36 5.40 8.31
N ASN A 201 -5.87 4.28 7.79
CA ASN A 201 -6.49 3.25 8.62
C ASN A 201 -5.49 2.56 9.58
N ILE A 202 -4.21 2.51 9.25
CA ILE A 202 -3.17 2.03 10.18
C ILE A 202 -3.12 2.92 11.41
N LEU A 203 -3.12 4.24 11.23
CA LEU A 203 -3.09 5.20 12.33
C LEU A 203 -4.36 5.10 13.18
N ARG A 204 -5.51 4.94 12.52
CA ARG A 204 -6.81 4.75 13.19
C ARG A 204 -6.84 3.49 14.05
N MET A 205 -6.34 2.38 13.53
CA MET A 205 -6.31 1.10 14.26
C MET A 205 -5.38 1.13 15.47
N LEU A 206 -4.24 1.84 15.37
CA LEU A 206 -3.35 2.06 16.52
C LEU A 206 -4.01 2.99 17.55
N ALA A 207 -4.62 4.09 17.11
CA ALA A 207 -5.31 5.04 17.99
C ALA A 207 -6.47 4.36 18.72
N ALA A 208 -7.31 3.57 18.03
CA ALA A 208 -8.40 2.81 18.64
C ALA A 208 -7.95 1.83 19.73
N ARG A 209 -6.68 1.42 19.70
CA ARG A 209 -6.05 0.54 20.71
C ARG A 209 -5.30 1.29 21.81
N GLY A 210 -5.56 2.59 21.95
CA GLY A 210 -5.00 3.40 23.02
C GLY A 210 -3.61 4.00 22.72
N CYS A 211 -3.26 4.15 21.43
CA CYS A 211 -2.02 4.80 21.03
C CYS A 211 -2.27 6.25 20.64
N ARG A 212 -1.53 7.19 21.25
CA ARG A 212 -1.32 8.54 20.76
C ARG A 212 -0.11 8.51 19.83
N LEU A 213 -0.27 8.95 18.59
CA LEU A 213 0.79 8.82 17.60
C LEU A 213 1.42 10.17 17.29
N THR A 214 2.74 10.19 17.23
CA THR A 214 3.53 11.23 16.56
C THR A 214 4.02 10.65 15.24
N VAL A 215 3.49 11.13 14.13
CA VAL A 215 3.88 10.69 12.79
C VAL A 215 5.03 11.57 12.31
N VAL A 216 6.14 10.95 11.92
CA VAL A 216 7.37 11.65 11.53
C VAL A 216 7.73 11.40 10.07
N PRO A 217 8.40 12.35 9.39
CA PRO A 217 8.89 12.15 8.02
C PRO A 217 9.78 10.91 7.87
N ALA A 218 9.77 10.32 6.67
CA ALA A 218 10.54 9.12 6.34
C ALA A 218 12.04 9.24 6.68
N GLN A 219 12.61 10.43 6.55
CA GLN A 219 14.05 10.69 6.74
C GLN A 219 14.42 11.14 8.16
N THR A 220 13.48 11.10 9.11
CA THR A 220 13.76 11.50 10.51
C THR A 220 14.84 10.59 11.12
N PRO A 221 15.93 11.14 11.66
CA PRO A 221 16.96 10.35 12.31
C PRO A 221 16.45 9.56 13.52
N ALA A 222 17.02 8.37 13.76
CA ALA A 222 16.64 7.52 14.90
C ALA A 222 16.80 8.24 16.24
N GLU A 223 17.83 9.06 16.37
CA GLU A 223 18.13 9.83 17.59
C GLU A 223 17.00 10.81 17.94
N GLU A 224 16.41 11.46 16.93
CA GLU A 224 15.28 12.37 17.13
C GLU A 224 14.03 11.61 17.58
N VAL A 225 13.77 10.44 16.99
CA VAL A 225 12.66 9.57 17.40
C VAL A 225 12.85 9.07 18.83
N LEU A 226 14.04 8.60 19.19
CA LEU A 226 14.34 8.13 20.54
C LEU A 226 14.26 9.26 21.57
N ALA A 227 14.62 10.50 21.21
CA ALA A 227 14.51 11.67 22.09
C ALA A 227 13.04 12.01 22.44
N MET A 228 12.06 11.59 21.60
CA MET A 228 10.62 11.72 21.91
C MET A 228 10.16 10.72 22.99
N ASN A 229 11.04 9.80 23.41
CA ASN A 229 10.79 8.75 24.40
C ASN A 229 9.50 7.94 24.12
N PRO A 230 9.33 7.33 22.93
CA PRO A 230 8.14 6.54 22.60
C PRO A 230 8.07 5.24 23.42
N ASP A 231 6.87 4.75 23.67
CA ASP A 231 6.64 3.39 24.21
C ASP A 231 6.82 2.33 23.12
N GLY A 232 6.53 2.68 21.87
CA GLY A 232 6.69 1.81 20.70
C GLY A 232 7.02 2.60 19.44
N ILE A 233 7.62 1.93 18.46
CA ILE A 233 8.01 2.48 17.16
C ILE A 233 7.27 1.74 16.07
N PHE A 234 6.72 2.48 15.12
CA PHE A 234 5.98 1.91 14.01
C PHE A 234 6.63 2.30 12.66
N LEU A 235 6.85 1.29 11.80
CA LEU A 235 7.36 1.48 10.45
C LEU A 235 6.21 1.25 9.46
N SER A 236 5.76 2.29 8.79
CA SER A 236 4.58 2.21 7.93
C SER A 236 4.81 1.45 6.62
N ASN A 237 3.71 1.17 5.94
CA ASN A 237 3.69 0.83 4.52
C ASN A 237 4.20 2.00 3.66
N GLY A 238 4.42 1.73 2.37
CA GLY A 238 4.81 2.77 1.42
C GLY A 238 5.19 2.20 0.04
N PRO A 239 5.39 3.07 -0.95
CA PRO A 239 5.76 2.71 -2.32
C PRO A 239 7.28 2.60 -2.52
N GLY A 240 7.66 2.04 -3.66
CA GLY A 240 9.02 2.08 -4.18
C GLY A 240 9.87 0.87 -3.87
N ASP A 241 11.16 1.00 -4.15
CA ASP A 241 12.16 -0.02 -3.90
C ASP A 241 12.76 0.16 -2.50
N PRO A 242 12.59 -0.81 -1.57
CA PRO A 242 13.10 -0.68 -0.21
C PRO A 242 14.63 -0.49 -0.15
N GLN A 243 15.39 -1.04 -1.12
CA GLN A 243 16.85 -0.87 -1.16
C GLN A 243 17.28 0.57 -1.45
N SER A 244 16.39 1.39 -1.98
CA SER A 244 16.68 2.80 -2.26
C SER A 244 16.47 3.71 -1.04
N CYS A 245 15.95 3.18 0.07
CA CYS A 245 15.67 3.90 1.32
C CYS A 245 16.81 3.70 2.35
N ASP A 246 18.05 3.96 1.99
CA ASP A 246 19.25 3.76 2.82
C ASP A 246 19.19 4.50 4.17
N TYR A 247 18.65 5.72 4.18
CA TYR A 247 18.38 6.51 5.38
C TYR A 247 17.45 5.77 6.36
N ALA A 248 16.40 5.12 5.85
CA ALA A 248 15.45 4.38 6.67
C ALA A 248 16.07 3.08 7.21
N ILE A 249 16.82 2.35 6.39
CA ILE A 249 17.56 1.15 6.82
C ILE A 249 18.52 1.50 7.96
N THR A 250 19.30 2.59 7.81
CA THR A 250 20.22 3.07 8.83
C THR A 250 19.50 3.48 10.11
N ALA A 251 18.36 4.18 10.00
CA ALA A 251 17.56 4.55 11.16
C ALA A 251 17.03 3.31 11.89
N VAL A 252 16.48 2.33 11.16
CA VAL A 252 15.96 1.08 11.74
C VAL A 252 17.06 0.31 12.47
N GLN A 253 18.27 0.20 11.91
CA GLN A 253 19.41 -0.45 12.59
C GLN A 253 19.68 0.17 13.97
N LYS A 254 19.72 1.52 14.06
CA LYS A 254 19.92 2.23 15.34
C LYS A 254 18.74 2.06 16.31
N LEU A 255 17.51 2.02 15.78
CA LEU A 255 16.32 1.80 16.60
C LEU A 255 16.29 0.41 17.24
N LEU A 256 16.82 -0.60 16.58
CA LEU A 256 16.94 -1.97 17.11
C LEU A 256 17.82 -2.03 18.36
N ASP A 257 18.87 -1.20 18.47
CA ASP A 257 19.74 -1.10 19.66
C ASP A 257 18.99 -0.61 20.89
N SER A 258 17.90 0.14 20.71
CA SER A 258 17.08 0.67 21.82
C SER A 258 16.25 -0.41 22.53
N LYS A 259 16.06 -1.57 21.88
CA LYS A 259 15.20 -2.68 22.35
C LYS A 259 13.74 -2.31 22.62
N LYS A 260 13.30 -1.15 22.13
CA LYS A 260 11.89 -0.74 22.20
C LYS A 260 11.02 -1.62 21.31
N PRO A 261 9.75 -1.82 21.67
CA PRO A 261 8.77 -2.47 20.79
C PRO A 261 8.76 -1.81 19.41
N LEU A 262 8.87 -2.63 18.35
CA LEU A 262 8.87 -2.17 16.97
C LEU A 262 8.00 -3.08 16.10
N PHE A 263 7.09 -2.47 15.34
CA PHE A 263 6.24 -3.16 14.39
C PHE A 263 6.35 -2.51 13.01
N GLY A 264 6.58 -3.34 11.97
CA GLY A 264 6.68 -2.89 10.58
C GLY A 264 5.64 -3.55 9.66
N ILE A 265 5.00 -2.75 8.80
CA ILE A 265 4.00 -3.21 7.80
C ILE A 265 4.51 -2.94 6.40
N CYS A 266 4.41 -3.94 5.50
CA CYS A 266 4.69 -3.87 4.07
C CYS A 266 6.10 -3.29 3.79
N LEU A 267 6.26 -2.04 3.37
CA LEU A 267 7.58 -1.42 3.23
C LEU A 267 8.36 -1.44 4.54
N GLY A 268 7.70 -1.19 5.68
CA GLY A 268 8.33 -1.27 7.01
C GLY A 268 8.83 -2.68 7.35
N HIS A 269 8.14 -3.74 6.89
CA HIS A 269 8.63 -5.11 6.98
C HIS A 269 9.90 -5.32 6.13
N GLN A 270 9.92 -4.79 4.91
CA GLN A 270 11.05 -4.93 4.00
C GLN A 270 12.29 -4.16 4.53
N LEU A 271 12.08 -2.96 5.05
CA LEU A 271 13.13 -2.15 5.70
C LEU A 271 13.69 -2.83 6.94
N LEU A 272 12.84 -3.46 7.76
CA LEU A 272 13.30 -4.26 8.91
C LEU A 272 14.11 -5.48 8.44
N GLY A 273 13.67 -6.19 7.41
CA GLY A 273 14.42 -7.31 6.83
C GLY A 273 15.82 -6.90 6.34
N LEU A 274 15.92 -5.76 5.66
CA LEU A 274 17.20 -5.18 5.22
C LEU A 274 18.09 -4.74 6.40
N ALA A 275 17.51 -4.09 7.41
CA ALA A 275 18.23 -3.65 8.60
C ALA A 275 18.81 -4.83 9.41
N LEU A 276 18.16 -5.99 9.37
CA LEU A 276 18.63 -7.24 9.99
C LEU A 276 19.64 -7.99 9.15
N GLY A 277 20.05 -7.45 7.98
CA GLY A 277 21.08 -8.03 7.11
C GLY A 277 20.53 -8.94 6.00
N GLY A 278 19.21 -9.05 5.86
CA GLY A 278 18.56 -9.73 4.75
C GLY A 278 18.65 -8.96 3.44
N LYS A 279 18.10 -9.53 2.38
CA LYS A 279 17.99 -8.92 1.04
C LYS A 279 16.54 -8.87 0.61
N THR A 280 16.23 -7.95 -0.29
CA THR A 280 14.93 -7.89 -0.96
C THR A 280 15.08 -8.16 -2.45
N ARG A 281 14.00 -8.61 -3.09
CA ARG A 281 13.94 -8.83 -4.53
C ARG A 281 12.61 -8.34 -5.11
N LYS A 282 12.65 -7.89 -6.38
CA LYS A 282 11.45 -7.56 -7.13
C LYS A 282 10.70 -8.85 -7.49
N MET A 283 9.41 -8.89 -7.18
CA MET A 283 8.53 -9.97 -7.60
C MET A 283 8.11 -9.80 -9.07
N PRO A 284 7.81 -10.90 -9.80
CA PRO A 284 7.39 -10.79 -11.20
C PRO A 284 6.17 -9.89 -11.43
N PHE A 285 5.12 -10.06 -10.64
CA PHE A 285 3.88 -9.26 -10.75
C PHE A 285 3.36 -8.75 -9.40
N GLY A 286 4.05 -9.08 -8.29
CA GLY A 286 3.67 -8.67 -6.94
C GLY A 286 2.41 -9.38 -6.40
N HIS A 287 2.03 -9.00 -5.20
CA HIS A 287 0.76 -9.40 -4.59
C HIS A 287 -0.12 -8.17 -4.41
N HIS A 288 -1.27 -8.15 -5.07
CA HIS A 288 -2.23 -7.06 -4.96
C HIS A 288 -3.65 -7.65 -4.93
N GLY A 289 -4.31 -7.55 -3.79
CA GLY A 289 -5.65 -8.08 -3.59
C GLY A 289 -6.01 -8.28 -2.13
N ALA A 290 -7.26 -8.61 -1.87
CA ALA A 290 -7.81 -8.78 -0.52
C ALA A 290 -8.22 -10.24 -0.22
N ASN A 291 -7.64 -11.20 -0.92
CA ASN A 291 -8.01 -12.62 -0.83
C ASN A 291 -6.79 -13.55 -0.78
N HIS A 292 -5.67 -13.07 -0.25
CA HIS A 292 -4.42 -13.83 -0.18
C HIS A 292 -4.36 -14.68 1.10
N PRO A 293 -4.32 -16.02 0.99
CA PRO A 293 -4.19 -16.89 2.14
C PRO A 293 -2.74 -16.88 2.65
N VAL A 294 -2.59 -16.61 3.93
CA VAL A 294 -1.30 -16.61 4.65
C VAL A 294 -1.40 -17.55 5.84
N GLN A 295 -0.40 -18.40 6.01
CA GLN A 295 -0.30 -19.30 7.16
C GLN A 295 0.60 -18.69 8.24
N ASP A 296 0.08 -18.63 9.46
CA ASP A 296 0.87 -18.44 10.68
C ASP A 296 1.57 -19.77 11.01
N LEU A 297 2.89 -19.77 10.95
CA LEU A 297 3.71 -20.97 11.18
C LEU A 297 3.79 -21.37 12.66
N LEU A 298 3.48 -20.46 13.59
CA LEU A 298 3.50 -20.75 15.03
C LEU A 298 2.22 -21.48 15.46
N THR A 299 1.08 -21.10 14.90
CA THR A 299 -0.23 -21.64 15.27
C THR A 299 -0.79 -22.63 14.25
N GLY A 300 -0.27 -22.62 13.01
CA GLY A 300 -0.79 -23.37 11.88
C GLY A 300 -2.08 -22.79 11.27
N LYS A 301 -2.61 -21.68 11.79
CA LYS A 301 -3.81 -21.04 11.27
C LYS A 301 -3.57 -20.44 9.87
N VAL A 302 -4.59 -20.55 9.03
CA VAL A 302 -4.64 -19.87 7.75
C VAL A 302 -5.56 -18.65 7.86
N MET A 303 -5.09 -17.51 7.42
CA MET A 303 -5.80 -16.24 7.46
C MET A 303 -5.87 -15.65 6.06
N ILE A 304 -6.96 -14.98 5.75
CA ILE A 304 -7.09 -14.25 4.48
C ILE A 304 -6.64 -12.82 4.70
N THR A 305 -5.77 -12.34 3.82
CA THR A 305 -5.08 -11.06 4.00
C THR A 305 -5.23 -10.14 2.81
N SER A 306 -5.13 -8.85 3.07
CA SER A 306 -4.93 -7.83 2.05
C SER A 306 -3.44 -7.68 1.76
N GLN A 307 -3.08 -7.60 0.48
CA GLN A 307 -1.70 -7.51 0.01
C GLN A 307 -1.58 -6.39 -1.03
N ASN A 308 -0.50 -5.63 -0.94
CA ASN A 308 -0.15 -4.61 -1.93
C ASN A 308 1.37 -4.37 -1.92
N HIS A 309 2.13 -5.26 -2.57
CA HIS A 309 3.59 -5.12 -2.65
C HIS A 309 4.16 -5.75 -3.92
N GLY A 310 5.17 -5.12 -4.50
CA GLY A 310 5.91 -5.61 -5.67
C GLY A 310 7.32 -6.10 -5.34
N PHE A 311 7.74 -5.99 -4.08
CA PHE A 311 9.01 -6.50 -3.55
C PHE A 311 8.74 -7.44 -2.37
N GLU A 312 9.67 -8.33 -2.09
CA GLU A 312 9.63 -9.25 -0.95
C GLU A 312 11.00 -9.37 -0.30
N VAL A 313 11.03 -9.74 0.98
CA VAL A 313 12.26 -10.13 1.67
C VAL A 313 12.61 -11.55 1.29
N ASP A 314 13.87 -11.78 0.88
CA ASP A 314 14.38 -13.12 0.60
C ASP A 314 14.69 -13.84 1.91
N ALA A 315 13.84 -14.81 2.25
CA ALA A 315 13.90 -15.56 3.49
C ALA A 315 15.25 -16.30 3.71
N GLU A 316 15.91 -16.72 2.62
CA GLU A 316 17.17 -17.47 2.68
C GLU A 316 18.36 -16.59 3.11
N THR A 317 18.19 -15.27 3.03
CA THR A 317 19.24 -14.31 3.39
C THR A 317 19.16 -13.80 4.83
N LEU A 318 18.09 -14.14 5.54
CA LEU A 318 17.89 -13.70 6.93
C LEU A 318 18.79 -14.47 7.90
N PRO A 319 19.36 -13.81 8.93
CA PRO A 319 20.19 -14.45 9.92
C PRO A 319 19.37 -15.34 10.89
N ASP A 320 20.04 -16.29 11.55
CA ASP A 320 19.44 -17.22 12.52
C ASP A 320 18.77 -16.53 13.73
N THR A 321 19.04 -15.26 13.96
CA THR A 321 18.39 -14.45 14.99
C THR A 321 16.95 -14.06 14.65
N VAL A 322 16.54 -14.27 13.40
CA VAL A 322 15.19 -13.99 12.91
C VAL A 322 14.36 -15.26 12.83
N THR A 323 13.14 -15.20 13.32
CA THR A 323 12.12 -16.25 13.16
C THR A 323 11.16 -15.85 12.05
N ILE A 324 10.95 -16.75 11.08
CA ILE A 324 9.89 -16.59 10.08
C ILE A 324 8.57 -16.99 10.74
N THR A 325 7.60 -16.08 10.77
CA THR A 325 6.32 -16.30 11.45
C THR A 325 5.18 -16.60 10.49
N HIS A 326 5.23 -16.08 9.26
CA HIS A 326 4.13 -16.22 8.29
C HIS A 326 4.65 -16.48 6.88
N ARG A 327 3.88 -17.28 6.11
CA ARG A 327 4.13 -17.56 4.69
C ARG A 327 2.86 -17.49 3.85
N SER A 328 3.00 -16.99 2.63
CA SER A 328 1.95 -17.05 1.60
C SER A 328 1.70 -18.50 1.19
N LEU A 329 0.44 -18.88 1.06
CA LEU A 329 0.05 -20.18 0.52
C LEU A 329 -0.07 -20.19 -1.01
N PHE A 330 0.06 -19.01 -1.67
CA PHE A 330 0.06 -18.96 -3.12
C PHE A 330 1.42 -19.36 -3.72
N ASP A 331 2.52 -18.92 -3.10
CA ASP A 331 3.87 -19.08 -3.66
C ASP A 331 4.96 -19.36 -2.62
N GLY A 332 4.61 -19.45 -1.34
CA GLY A 332 5.56 -19.67 -0.24
C GLY A 332 6.40 -18.46 0.14
N SER A 333 6.14 -17.27 -0.44
CA SER A 333 6.84 -16.04 -0.11
C SER A 333 6.74 -15.69 1.37
N LEU A 334 7.76 -15.00 1.88
CA LEU A 334 7.84 -14.56 3.27
C LEU A 334 6.77 -13.50 3.56
N GLN A 335 5.99 -13.70 4.63
CA GLN A 335 4.91 -12.79 5.00
C GLN A 335 5.05 -12.20 6.41
N GLY A 336 5.97 -12.70 7.23
CA GLY A 336 6.19 -12.15 8.56
C GLY A 336 7.45 -12.66 9.22
N ILE A 337 8.07 -11.78 10.02
CA ILE A 337 9.28 -12.08 10.79
C ILE A 337 9.18 -11.54 12.20
N GLU A 338 9.96 -12.14 13.11
CA GLU A 338 10.14 -11.72 14.49
C GLU A 338 11.61 -11.86 14.90
N LEU A 339 12.16 -10.85 15.57
CA LEU A 339 13.53 -10.90 16.10
C LEU A 339 13.54 -11.63 17.45
N LYS A 340 14.33 -12.70 17.57
CA LYS A 340 14.41 -13.50 18.79
C LYS A 340 14.89 -12.67 19.99
N GLY A 341 14.13 -12.74 21.08
CA GLY A 341 14.48 -12.09 22.35
C GLY A 341 14.24 -10.57 22.39
N GLN A 342 13.60 -10.01 21.38
CA GLN A 342 13.19 -8.59 21.38
C GLN A 342 11.72 -8.45 20.94
N PRO A 343 11.00 -7.42 21.40
CA PRO A 343 9.63 -7.16 20.97
C PRO A 343 9.58 -6.46 19.59
N VAL A 344 10.21 -7.09 18.61
CA VAL A 344 10.39 -6.56 17.25
C VAL A 344 9.83 -7.57 16.25
N PHE A 345 8.84 -7.18 15.47
CA PHE A 345 8.23 -8.03 14.45
C PHE A 345 7.67 -7.23 13.28
N SER A 346 7.36 -7.91 12.19
CA SER A 346 6.76 -7.25 11.03
C SER A 346 5.92 -8.21 10.20
N PHE A 347 5.07 -7.62 9.35
CA PHE A 347 4.17 -8.33 8.46
C PHE A 347 4.16 -7.69 7.07
N GLN A 348 4.28 -8.53 6.01
CA GLN A 348 4.35 -8.06 4.63
C GLN A 348 3.00 -7.56 4.11
N GLY A 349 1.91 -8.22 4.50
CA GLY A 349 0.55 -7.81 4.14
C GLY A 349 0.05 -6.63 4.95
N HIS A 350 -1.23 -6.30 4.76
CA HIS A 350 -1.90 -5.14 5.35
C HIS A 350 -2.92 -5.58 6.42
N PRO A 351 -2.54 -5.65 7.71
CA PRO A 351 -3.45 -6.05 8.78
C PRO A 351 -4.55 -5.03 9.07
N GLU A 352 -4.38 -3.80 8.59
CA GLU A 352 -5.39 -2.74 8.64
C GLU A 352 -6.49 -2.91 7.59
N ALA A 353 -6.32 -3.82 6.63
CA ALA A 353 -7.23 -4.01 5.49
C ALA A 353 -7.42 -2.69 4.69
N SER A 354 -8.64 -2.21 4.53
CA SER A 354 -8.99 -0.98 3.81
C SER A 354 -8.39 -0.87 2.40
N PRO A 355 -8.85 -1.75 1.46
CA PRO A 355 -9.91 -2.76 1.64
C PRO A 355 -9.39 -4.10 2.13
N GLY A 356 -10.30 -4.95 2.61
CA GLY A 356 -10.02 -6.35 2.82
C GLY A 356 -10.48 -6.93 4.16
N PRO A 357 -10.10 -8.20 4.44
CA PRO A 357 -10.44 -8.90 5.68
C PRO A 357 -9.56 -8.45 6.85
N HIS A 358 -10.08 -8.62 8.07
CA HIS A 358 -9.42 -8.23 9.32
C HIS A 358 -8.80 -9.41 10.09
N ASP A 359 -8.61 -10.57 9.46
CA ASP A 359 -8.12 -11.79 10.10
C ASP A 359 -6.79 -11.60 10.84
N VAL A 360 -5.93 -10.71 10.35
CA VAL A 360 -4.61 -10.42 10.92
C VAL A 360 -4.55 -9.15 11.75
N ALA A 361 -5.68 -8.52 12.06
CA ALA A 361 -5.75 -7.30 12.88
C ALA A 361 -5.19 -7.49 14.30
N TYR A 362 -5.14 -8.72 14.80
CA TYR A 362 -4.52 -9.06 16.10
C TYR A 362 -3.03 -8.66 16.20
N LEU A 363 -2.36 -8.41 15.07
CA LEU A 363 -0.97 -7.94 15.09
C LEU A 363 -0.84 -6.55 15.71
N PHE A 364 -1.86 -5.70 15.58
CA PHE A 364 -1.91 -4.43 16.31
C PHE A 364 -2.03 -4.66 17.83
N ASP A 365 -2.86 -5.61 18.27
CA ASP A 365 -3.00 -5.98 19.69
C ASP A 365 -1.68 -6.54 20.22
N LYS A 366 -0.99 -7.39 19.44
CA LYS A 366 0.36 -7.91 19.77
C LYS A 366 1.36 -6.76 20.00
N PHE A 367 1.33 -5.74 19.14
CA PHE A 367 2.22 -4.58 19.27
C PHE A 367 1.92 -3.78 20.55
N VAL A 368 0.65 -3.45 20.82
CA VAL A 368 0.26 -2.72 22.04
C VAL A 368 0.62 -3.51 23.30
N ASN A 369 0.35 -4.81 23.33
CA ASN A 369 0.70 -5.67 24.46
C ASN A 369 2.21 -5.77 24.71
N SER A 370 3.04 -5.57 23.68
CA SER A 370 4.50 -5.58 23.84
C SER A 370 5.02 -4.33 24.56
N MET A 371 4.33 -3.19 24.43
CA MET A 371 4.65 -1.95 25.15
C MET A 371 4.34 -2.05 26.66
N GLN A 372 3.29 -2.78 27.04
CA GLN A 372 2.91 -2.97 28.45
C GLN A 372 3.91 -3.80 29.26
N LYS A 373 4.67 -4.68 28.60
CA LYS A 373 5.65 -5.58 29.25
C LYS A 373 7.00 -4.92 29.55
N THR A 374 7.23 -3.74 29.00
CA THR A 374 8.52 -3.00 29.12
C THR A 374 8.47 -1.86 30.12
N ALA A 375 7.33 -1.63 30.76
CA ALA A 375 7.13 -0.61 31.83
C ALA A 375 7.37 -1.24 33.25
#